data_b1c3d8915a43712e5ecfb08ddf570e29
#
_entry.id   b1c3d8915a43712e5ecfb08ddf570e29
#
_cell.length_a   1.000
_cell.length_b   1.000
_cell.length_c   1.000
_cell.angle_alpha   90.00
_cell.angle_beta   90.00
_cell.angle_gamma   90.00
#
_symmetry.space_group_name_H-M   'P 1'
#
loop_
_entity.id
_entity.type
_entity.pdbx_description
1 polymer ?
#
loop_
_entity_poly.entity_id
_entity_poly.type
_entity_poly.pdbx_seq_one_letter_code
_entity_poly.pdbx_strand_id
1 'polypeptide(L)'
;MNETHVTIVGTVISDQRRRTVADGSELISFRVASNERRFDRTTQQWVDGDTLYANVTCWRRLVIGVGAALGKGDPVIVTGRLYTRTYEVEGQRRWSTEIDANTVGIDLSRCIAKILREPKSTQSGEPAEVAEGAGEATSESAAIDSVSVAVPDTAEELTTSHA
;
A
#
# COMPACT_ATOMS: atom_id res chain seq x y z
N MET A 1 9.44 6.92 27.36
CA MET A 1 10.28 7.14 26.18
C MET A 1 9.39 7.85 25.16
N ASN A 2 9.82 8.99 24.65
CA ASN A 2 8.95 9.84 23.82
C ASN A 2 9.29 9.61 22.36
N GLU A 3 8.48 8.80 21.68
CA GLU A 3 8.60 8.57 20.24
C GLU A 3 7.55 9.37 19.50
N THR A 4 7.95 10.03 18.41
CA THR A 4 7.02 10.77 17.56
C THR A 4 6.48 9.84 16.48
N HIS A 5 5.18 9.58 16.51
CA HIS A 5 4.49 8.83 15.48
C HIS A 5 3.78 9.78 14.52
N VAL A 6 3.90 9.48 13.23
CA VAL A 6 3.25 10.26 12.16
C VAL A 6 2.55 9.37 11.16
N THR A 7 1.57 9.94 10.51
CA THR A 7 0.98 9.39 9.29
C THR A 7 1.17 10.40 8.17
N ILE A 8 1.81 9.98 7.09
CA ILE A 8 1.98 10.81 5.89
C ILE A 8 1.24 10.19 4.71
N VAL A 9 0.67 11.05 3.89
CA VAL A 9 0.08 10.70 2.59
C VAL A 9 0.94 11.33 1.52
N GLY A 10 1.36 10.57 0.52
CA GLY A 10 2.26 11.11 -0.50
C GLY A 10 2.40 10.20 -1.70
N THR A 11 3.46 10.43 -2.46
CA THR A 11 3.81 9.65 -3.65
C THR A 11 5.23 9.09 -3.51
N VAL A 12 5.44 7.86 -3.89
CA VAL A 12 6.77 7.24 -3.96
C VAL A 12 7.56 7.90 -5.09
N ILE A 13 8.71 8.52 -4.75
CA ILE A 13 9.52 9.29 -5.71
C ILE A 13 10.84 8.62 -6.08
N SER A 14 11.17 7.48 -5.46
CA SER A 14 12.39 6.73 -5.77
C SER A 14 12.09 5.26 -5.98
N ASP A 15 13.00 4.59 -6.65
CA ASP A 15 13.00 3.14 -6.66
C ASP A 15 13.25 2.58 -5.27
N GLN A 16 12.75 1.40 -5.03
CA GLN A 16 12.93 0.68 -3.78
C GLN A 16 14.33 0.10 -3.70
N ARG A 17 14.93 0.17 -2.51
CA ARG A 17 16.24 -0.42 -2.23
C ARG A 17 16.10 -1.47 -1.14
N ARG A 18 16.25 -2.74 -1.53
CA ARG A 18 16.29 -3.87 -0.58
C ARG A 18 17.71 -4.07 -0.09
N ARG A 19 17.87 -4.29 1.21
CA ARG A 19 19.16 -4.56 1.86
C ARG A 19 18.99 -5.61 2.94
N THR A 20 20.03 -6.40 3.14
CA THR A 20 20.15 -7.27 4.30
C THR A 20 21.17 -6.64 5.25
N VAL A 21 20.82 -6.51 6.53
CA VAL A 21 21.72 -6.01 7.57
C VAL A 21 22.54 -7.15 8.19
N ALA A 22 23.53 -6.79 9.01
CA ALA A 22 24.50 -7.74 9.54
C ALA A 22 23.89 -8.87 10.41
N ASP A 23 22.72 -8.63 10.99
CA ASP A 23 21.95 -9.61 11.78
C ASP A 23 21.09 -10.55 10.91
N GLY A 24 21.17 -10.45 9.58
CA GLY A 24 20.38 -11.23 8.64
C GLY A 24 18.98 -10.65 8.39
N SER A 25 18.59 -9.59 9.07
CA SER A 25 17.28 -8.95 8.85
C SER A 25 17.25 -8.23 7.52
N GLU A 26 16.12 -8.36 6.81
CA GLU A 26 15.90 -7.63 5.58
C GLU A 26 15.13 -6.33 5.84
N LEU A 27 15.49 -5.31 5.10
CA LEU A 27 14.78 -4.05 5.01
C LEU A 27 14.58 -3.62 3.57
N ILE A 28 13.55 -2.82 3.35
CA ILE A 28 13.32 -2.13 2.09
C ILE A 28 13.13 -0.65 2.37
N SER A 29 13.77 0.20 1.59
CA SER A 29 13.68 1.65 1.75
C SER A 29 13.33 2.34 0.44
N PHE A 30 12.56 3.42 0.54
CA PHE A 30 12.16 4.28 -0.58
C PHE A 30 11.91 5.70 -0.08
N ARG A 31 11.78 6.65 -1.00
CA ARG A 31 11.46 8.05 -0.66
C ARG A 31 10.03 8.38 -1.03
N VAL A 32 9.41 9.17 -0.16
CA VAL A 32 8.06 9.71 -0.34
C VAL A 32 8.11 11.23 -0.38
N ALA A 33 7.37 11.82 -1.31
CA ALA A 33 7.05 13.23 -1.32
C ALA A 33 5.59 13.42 -0.91
N SER A 34 5.36 14.24 0.11
CA SER A 34 4.04 14.66 0.55
C SER A 34 3.89 16.14 0.23
N ASN A 35 3.06 16.45 -0.76
CA ASN A 35 2.85 17.81 -1.24
C ASN A 35 1.62 18.40 -0.56
N GLU A 36 1.81 19.53 0.09
CA GLU A 36 0.69 20.34 0.56
C GLU A 36 0.01 21.03 -0.63
N ARG A 37 -1.32 21.04 -0.62
CA ARG A 37 -2.10 21.91 -1.52
C ARG A 37 -2.98 22.81 -0.69
N ARG A 38 -2.89 24.11 -0.91
CA ARG A 38 -3.71 25.11 -0.23
C ARG A 38 -4.53 25.89 -1.24
N PHE A 39 -5.72 26.30 -0.81
CA PHE A 39 -6.56 27.16 -1.61
C PHE A 39 -6.17 28.62 -1.41
N ASP A 40 -5.71 29.29 -2.46
CA ASP A 40 -5.46 30.73 -2.44
C ASP A 40 -6.76 31.49 -2.67
N ARG A 41 -7.19 32.20 -1.63
CA ARG A 41 -8.44 32.98 -1.65
C ARG A 41 -8.36 34.20 -2.57
N THR A 42 -7.16 34.70 -2.86
CA THR A 42 -6.96 35.87 -3.72
C THR A 42 -7.11 35.51 -5.18
N THR A 43 -6.51 34.40 -5.61
CA THR A 43 -6.57 33.91 -6.98
C THR A 43 -7.71 32.93 -7.23
N GLN A 44 -8.41 32.49 -6.16
CA GLN A 44 -9.48 31.46 -6.21
C GLN A 44 -8.99 30.15 -6.81
N GLN A 45 -7.73 29.81 -6.62
CA GLN A 45 -7.11 28.61 -7.18
C GLN A 45 -6.39 27.78 -6.11
N TRP A 46 -6.29 26.49 -6.39
CA TRP A 46 -5.45 25.58 -5.61
C TRP A 46 -4.00 25.73 -6.06
N VAL A 47 -3.15 26.12 -5.13
CA VAL A 47 -1.70 26.26 -5.33
C VAL A 47 -0.94 25.20 -4.54
N ASP A 48 0.19 24.78 -5.08
CA ASP A 48 1.07 23.86 -4.37
C ASP A 48 1.78 24.64 -3.23
N GLY A 49 1.79 24.04 -2.05
CA GLY A 49 2.48 24.53 -0.88
C GLY A 49 3.84 23.83 -0.68
N ASP A 50 4.23 23.69 0.58
CA ASP A 50 5.47 23.02 0.93
C ASP A 50 5.42 21.52 0.64
N THR A 51 6.60 20.96 0.31
CA THR A 51 6.75 19.52 0.10
C THR A 51 7.60 18.91 1.19
N LEU A 52 7.04 17.94 1.91
CA LEU A 52 7.80 17.10 2.84
C LEU A 52 8.41 15.92 2.08
N TYR A 53 9.74 15.80 2.15
CA TYR A 53 10.47 14.63 1.66
C TYR A 53 10.88 13.75 2.83
N ALA A 54 10.47 12.49 2.82
CA ALA A 54 10.82 11.52 3.85
C ALA A 54 11.42 10.26 3.23
N ASN A 55 12.45 9.71 3.88
CA ASN A 55 12.93 8.37 3.60
C ASN A 55 12.16 7.41 4.48
N VAL A 56 11.55 6.42 3.88
CA VAL A 56 10.75 5.40 4.55
C VAL A 56 11.55 4.11 4.57
N THR A 57 11.68 3.52 5.76
CA THR A 57 12.31 2.21 5.96
C THR A 57 11.27 1.23 6.49
N CYS A 58 11.15 0.10 5.82
CA CYS A 58 10.23 -0.97 6.16
C CYS A 58 11.03 -2.22 6.53
N TRP A 59 10.62 -2.90 7.59
CA TRP A 59 11.30 -4.07 8.15
C TRP A 59 10.43 -5.31 8.12
N ARG A 60 11.07 -6.48 8.11
CA ARG A 60 10.42 -7.77 8.31
C ARG A 60 9.24 -8.01 7.37
N ARG A 61 8.03 -8.16 7.94
CA ARG A 61 6.80 -8.50 7.19
C ARG A 61 6.44 -7.48 6.11
N LEU A 62 6.79 -6.19 6.31
CA LEU A 62 6.54 -5.15 5.31
C LEU A 62 7.41 -5.30 4.06
N VAL A 63 8.59 -5.91 4.16
CA VAL A 63 9.55 -6.02 3.05
C VAL A 63 8.93 -6.75 1.86
N ILE A 64 8.24 -7.85 2.11
CA ILE A 64 7.62 -8.67 1.06
C ILE A 64 6.48 -7.89 0.39
N GLY A 65 5.52 -7.40 1.19
CA GLY A 65 4.34 -6.70 0.67
C GLY A 65 4.69 -5.41 -0.06
N VAL A 66 5.57 -4.60 0.52
CA VAL A 66 6.04 -3.35 -0.10
C VAL A 66 6.81 -3.64 -1.39
N GLY A 67 7.73 -4.62 -1.36
CA GLY A 67 8.53 -4.98 -2.53
C GLY A 67 7.71 -5.54 -3.70
N ALA A 68 6.58 -6.19 -3.42
CA ALA A 68 5.70 -6.75 -4.44
C ALA A 68 4.65 -5.75 -4.96
N ALA A 69 4.22 -4.80 -4.11
CA ALA A 69 3.03 -3.98 -4.40
C ALA A 69 3.34 -2.54 -4.80
N LEU A 70 4.47 -1.98 -4.38
CA LEU A 70 4.76 -0.57 -4.60
C LEU A 70 5.79 -0.35 -5.71
N GLY A 71 5.63 0.74 -6.44
CA GLY A 71 6.57 1.25 -7.43
C GLY A 71 6.75 2.76 -7.31
N LYS A 72 7.71 3.30 -8.05
CA LYS A 72 7.87 4.75 -8.18
C LYS A 72 6.64 5.34 -8.89
N GLY A 73 6.08 6.38 -8.30
CA GLY A 73 4.85 7.05 -8.78
C GLY A 73 3.59 6.64 -8.02
N ASP A 74 3.64 5.57 -7.22
CA ASP A 74 2.46 5.09 -6.51
C ASP A 74 2.06 6.01 -5.34
N PRO A 75 0.76 6.26 -5.17
CA PRO A 75 0.24 7.00 -4.04
C PRO A 75 0.21 6.11 -2.79
N VAL A 76 0.77 6.60 -1.69
CA VAL A 76 0.93 5.82 -0.46
C VAL A 76 0.49 6.56 0.79
N ILE A 77 0.05 5.77 1.78
CA ILE A 77 -0.17 6.18 3.15
C ILE A 77 0.84 5.42 4.01
N VAL A 78 1.67 6.13 4.75
CA VAL A 78 2.71 5.55 5.60
C VAL A 78 2.48 6.01 7.03
N THR A 79 2.40 5.06 7.96
CA THR A 79 2.37 5.34 9.39
C THR A 79 3.60 4.72 10.05
N GLY A 80 4.28 5.50 10.88
CA GLY A 80 5.48 5.03 11.55
C GLY A 80 6.10 6.04 12.49
N ARG A 81 7.26 5.69 13.01
CA ARG A 81 8.06 6.53 13.89
C ARG A 81 8.90 7.50 13.07
N LEU A 82 8.69 8.80 13.31
CA LEU A 82 9.46 9.87 12.70
C LEU A 82 10.74 10.15 13.51
N TYR A 83 11.86 10.30 12.82
CA TYR A 83 13.10 10.81 13.42
C TYR A 83 13.94 11.55 12.39
N THR A 84 14.86 12.35 12.88
CA THR A 84 15.84 13.06 12.05
C THR A 84 17.18 12.36 12.14
N ARG A 85 17.73 11.97 11.01
CA ARG A 85 19.07 11.42 10.91
C ARG A 85 20.03 12.53 10.46
N THR A 86 21.11 12.71 11.22
CA THR A 86 22.21 13.57 10.82
C THR A 86 23.28 12.75 10.12
N TYR A 87 23.78 13.24 9.00
CA TYR A 87 24.89 12.64 8.26
C TYR A 87 25.82 13.73 7.73
N GLU A 88 27.04 13.36 7.41
CA GLU A 88 28.05 14.27 6.90
C GLU A 88 28.36 13.95 5.45
N VAL A 89 28.35 14.98 4.60
CA VAL A 89 28.75 14.90 3.19
C VAL A 89 29.74 16.03 2.94
N GLU A 90 30.94 15.70 2.49
CA GLU A 90 31.98 16.68 2.18
C GLU A 90 32.29 17.67 3.32
N GLY A 91 32.28 17.17 4.56
CA GLY A 91 32.52 18.00 5.76
C GLY A 91 31.33 18.87 6.18
N GLN A 92 30.18 18.77 5.48
CA GLN A 92 28.97 19.50 5.83
C GLN A 92 27.95 18.57 6.51
N ARG A 93 27.43 19.01 7.66
CA ARG A 93 26.32 18.33 8.32
C ARG A 93 25.03 18.53 7.56
N ARG A 94 24.35 17.43 7.26
CA ARG A 94 23.04 17.41 6.62
C ARG A 94 22.07 16.62 7.47
N TRP A 95 20.78 16.92 7.30
CA TRP A 95 19.69 16.25 8.00
C TRP A 95 18.78 15.56 6.99
N SER A 96 18.26 14.44 7.39
CA SER A 96 17.29 13.68 6.61
C SER A 96 16.09 13.34 7.49
N THR A 97 14.91 13.53 6.98
CA THR A 97 13.69 13.09 7.62
C THR A 97 13.50 11.60 7.31
N GLU A 98 13.45 10.80 8.36
CA GLU A 98 13.37 9.34 8.28
C GLU A 98 12.11 8.86 8.98
N ILE A 99 11.47 7.85 8.42
CA ILE A 99 10.31 7.18 9.01
C ILE A 99 10.56 5.68 9.05
N ASP A 100 10.61 5.12 10.25
CA ASP A 100 10.51 3.67 10.44
C ASP A 100 9.04 3.27 10.34
N ALA A 101 8.65 2.65 9.25
CA ALA A 101 7.26 2.35 8.96
C ALA A 101 6.74 1.18 9.79
N ASN A 102 5.61 1.39 10.44
CA ASN A 102 4.81 0.34 11.07
C ASN A 102 3.77 -0.23 10.12
N THR A 103 3.22 0.65 9.27
CA THR A 103 2.19 0.29 8.29
C THR A 103 2.39 1.09 7.02
N VAL A 104 2.22 0.44 5.88
CA VAL A 104 2.23 1.06 4.55
C VAL A 104 1.00 0.55 3.79
N GLY A 105 0.27 1.45 3.17
CA GLY A 105 -0.88 1.16 2.34
C GLY A 105 -0.87 2.01 1.06
N ILE A 106 -1.70 1.60 0.11
CA ILE A 106 -1.94 2.36 -1.12
C ILE A 106 -3.10 3.33 -0.86
N ASP A 107 -2.95 4.57 -1.30
CA ASP A 107 -4.02 5.57 -1.23
C ASP A 107 -5.04 5.35 -2.36
N LEU A 108 -6.14 4.67 -2.03
CA LEU A 108 -7.21 4.34 -2.97
C LEU A 108 -8.04 5.55 -3.43
N SER A 109 -7.85 6.72 -2.86
CA SER A 109 -8.47 7.95 -3.39
C SER A 109 -7.84 8.38 -4.72
N ARG A 110 -6.65 7.87 -5.03
CA ARG A 110 -5.84 8.26 -6.18
C ARG A 110 -5.57 7.14 -7.18
N CYS A 111 -5.92 5.89 -6.84
CA CYS A 111 -5.71 4.73 -7.70
C CYS A 111 -6.69 3.61 -7.37
N ILE A 112 -6.71 2.59 -8.22
CA ILE A 112 -7.43 1.34 -7.99
C ILE A 112 -6.40 0.24 -7.73
N ALA A 113 -6.55 -0.50 -6.63
CA ALA A 113 -5.66 -1.61 -6.29
C ALA A 113 -6.42 -2.93 -6.18
N LYS A 114 -5.78 -4.01 -6.63
CA LYS A 114 -6.30 -5.38 -6.48
C LYS A 114 -5.53 -6.09 -5.37
N ILE A 115 -6.26 -6.65 -4.41
CA ILE A 115 -5.64 -7.38 -3.30
C ILE A 115 -5.32 -8.80 -3.74
N LEU A 116 -4.05 -9.17 -3.65
CA LEU A 116 -3.59 -10.55 -3.75
C LEU A 116 -3.46 -11.10 -2.33
N ARG A 117 -4.17 -12.18 -2.03
CA ARG A 117 -4.08 -12.84 -0.73
C ARG A 117 -3.10 -13.99 -0.83
N GLU A 118 -2.07 -13.98 0.01
CA GLU A 118 -1.26 -15.19 0.21
C GLU A 118 -2.12 -16.26 0.90
N PRO A 119 -2.06 -17.52 0.46
CA PRO A 119 -2.71 -18.61 1.18
C PRO A 119 -2.12 -18.63 2.60
N LYS A 120 -2.98 -18.59 3.61
CA LYS A 120 -2.55 -18.83 5.00
C LYS A 120 -1.88 -20.19 5.03
N SER A 121 -0.59 -20.24 5.30
CA SER A 121 0.06 -21.49 5.67
C SER A 121 -0.64 -21.98 6.94
N THR A 122 -1.47 -22.99 6.80
CA THR A 122 -2.03 -23.74 7.90
C THR A 122 -0.82 -24.40 8.57
N GLN A 123 -0.36 -23.87 9.69
CA GLN A 123 0.49 -24.65 10.58
C GLN A 123 -0.33 -25.87 10.95
N SER A 124 0.06 -26.99 10.36
CA SER A 124 -0.41 -28.32 10.71
C SER A 124 -0.11 -28.55 12.17
N GLY A 125 -1.12 -28.35 13.00
CA GLY A 125 -1.22 -28.99 14.31
C GLY A 125 -1.55 -30.44 14.06
N GLU A 126 -0.75 -31.34 14.61
CA GLU A 126 -0.98 -32.69 15.09
C GLU A 126 -1.92 -33.63 14.31
N PRO A 127 -1.47 -34.82 13.95
CA PRO A 127 -2.34 -35.87 13.41
C PRO A 127 -3.21 -36.43 14.53
N ALA A 128 -4.49 -36.11 14.51
CA ALA A 128 -5.48 -36.83 15.29
C ALA A 128 -5.70 -38.21 14.66
N GLU A 129 -5.49 -39.18 15.48
CA GLU A 129 -5.65 -40.62 15.39
C GLU A 129 -6.95 -41.05 14.70
N VAL A 130 -6.83 -42.04 13.84
CA VAL A 130 -7.87 -42.73 13.08
C VAL A 130 -8.88 -43.36 14.03
N ALA A 131 -10.17 -43.09 13.82
CA ALA A 131 -11.23 -43.98 14.22
C ALA A 131 -12.01 -44.37 12.98
N GLU A 132 -11.90 -45.62 12.63
CA GLU A 132 -12.72 -46.32 11.62
C GLU A 132 -14.19 -46.30 12.04
N GLY A 133 -15.07 -46.01 11.09
CA GLY A 133 -16.51 -46.16 11.25
C GLY A 133 -17.17 -46.10 9.88
N ALA A 134 -17.46 -47.25 9.33
CA ALA A 134 -18.18 -47.46 8.09
C ALA A 134 -19.63 -46.91 8.13
N GLY A 135 -20.11 -46.40 7.00
CA GLY A 135 -21.50 -46.02 6.81
C GLY A 135 -21.76 -45.48 5.40
N GLU A 136 -22.39 -46.31 4.64
CA GLU A 136 -22.80 -46.25 3.22
C GLU A 136 -23.79 -45.11 2.89
N ALA A 137 -23.69 -44.66 1.62
CA ALA A 137 -24.71 -44.21 0.67
C ALA A 137 -25.56 -42.95 0.97
N THR A 138 -25.58 -41.95 0.14
CA THR A 138 -26.45 -41.82 -1.06
C THR A 138 -26.19 -40.48 -1.77
N SER A 139 -26.21 -40.55 -3.08
CA SER A 139 -26.21 -39.48 -4.05
C SER A 139 -27.40 -38.53 -3.90
N GLU A 140 -27.16 -37.20 -3.97
CA GLU A 140 -28.13 -36.32 -4.65
C GLU A 140 -27.46 -35.06 -5.20
N SER A 141 -27.66 -34.95 -6.50
CA SER A 141 -27.30 -33.84 -7.37
C SER A 141 -28.21 -32.64 -7.10
N ALA A 142 -27.63 -31.46 -6.89
CA ALA A 142 -28.35 -30.20 -7.11
C ALA A 142 -27.43 -29.17 -7.74
N ALA A 143 -27.67 -28.94 -9.02
CA ALA A 143 -27.18 -27.81 -9.79
C ALA A 143 -27.83 -26.52 -9.26
N ILE A 144 -27.05 -25.47 -9.05
CA ILE A 144 -27.55 -24.13 -8.91
C ILE A 144 -26.73 -23.22 -9.86
N ASP A 145 -27.35 -22.97 -10.92
CA ASP A 145 -27.85 -21.79 -11.63
C ASP A 145 -26.96 -20.53 -11.52
N SER A 146 -26.39 -20.27 -12.69
CA SER A 146 -25.64 -19.08 -13.00
C SER A 146 -26.60 -17.89 -13.20
N VAL A 147 -26.58 -16.93 -12.28
CA VAL A 147 -27.25 -15.64 -12.47
C VAL A 147 -26.33 -14.70 -13.26
N SER A 148 -26.63 -14.59 -14.54
CA SER A 148 -26.13 -13.57 -15.45
C SER A 148 -26.92 -12.28 -15.20
N VAL A 149 -26.24 -11.21 -14.68
CA VAL A 149 -26.83 -9.88 -14.63
C VAL A 149 -26.45 -9.14 -15.91
N ALA A 150 -27.42 -8.98 -16.77
CA ALA A 150 -27.37 -8.16 -17.96
C ALA A 150 -27.40 -6.67 -17.57
N VAL A 151 -26.48 -5.89 -18.12
CA VAL A 151 -26.43 -4.43 -18.06
C VAL A 151 -27.26 -3.90 -19.23
N PRO A 152 -28.25 -3.02 -19.06
CA PRO A 152 -28.91 -2.41 -20.20
C PRO A 152 -28.05 -1.29 -20.80
N ASP A 153 -27.78 -1.45 -22.08
CA ASP A 153 -27.26 -0.47 -23.01
C ASP A 153 -28.38 0.59 -23.27
N THR A 154 -28.10 1.84 -22.94
CA THR A 154 -28.95 2.95 -23.38
C THR A 154 -28.07 3.98 -24.07
N ALA A 155 -27.93 3.78 -25.37
CA ALA A 155 -27.53 4.83 -26.30
C ALA A 155 -28.72 5.79 -26.52
N GLU A 156 -28.59 7.04 -26.17
CA GLU A 156 -29.40 8.12 -26.74
C GLU A 156 -28.49 9.11 -27.46
N GLU A 157 -28.64 9.07 -28.76
CA GLU A 157 -28.25 10.12 -29.68
C GLU A 157 -28.98 11.42 -29.35
N LEU A 158 -28.26 12.51 -29.29
CA LEU A 158 -28.84 13.83 -29.48
C LEU A 158 -28.11 14.56 -30.60
N THR A 159 -28.80 14.56 -31.70
CA THR A 159 -28.56 15.29 -32.92
C THR A 159 -28.59 16.82 -32.70
N THR A 160 -27.64 17.44 -33.38
CA THR A 160 -27.59 18.81 -33.93
C THR A 160 -28.91 19.58 -34.05
N SER A 161 -28.90 20.88 -33.70
CA SER A 161 -29.49 21.98 -34.50
C SER A 161 -28.96 23.31 -34.06
N HIS A 162 -28.27 23.95 -34.92
CA HIS A 162 -28.32 25.28 -35.56
C HIS A 162 -29.25 26.32 -34.92
N ALA A 163 -28.68 27.41 -34.47
CA ALA A 163 -28.92 28.79 -34.91
C ALA A 163 -27.90 29.73 -34.24
#